data_1e6233dfbcb382c42c1dfc9968917663
#
_entry.id   1e6233dfbcb382c42c1dfc9968917663
#
_cell.length_a   1.000
_cell.length_b   1.000
_cell.length_c   1.000
_cell.angle_alpha   90.00
_cell.angle_beta   90.00
_cell.angle_gamma   90.00
#
_symmetry.space_group_name_H-M   'P 1'
#
loop_
_entity.id
_entity.type
_entity.pdbx_description
1 polymer ?
#
loop_
_entity_poly.entity_id
_entity_poly.type
_entity_poly.pdbx_seq_one_letter_code
_entity_poly.pdbx_strand_id
1 'polypeptide(L)'
;MSSPESPESDASPVVEEGAKKGRRGPGPLFFAGLAVAVVLSGILAYDAIRNRNTQLNGQSLRVSGIPASVSTSQANLMALSPVPHKMAPNFTLVDQNGKTMSLKSFRGRSVVLEFMDPHCVDICPLVSREFVDAYHDLGTKASGTVFIAVNVNQYFRSVANMATFSAEHQLNTIPSWHFFTGPVPALKAIWYAYGIEVSAPKPTADIVHTSIVLFIGPDGRERYLGVPSDMRNSQGIAFLPAGQLTSWGKGIALVAQSMNN
;
A
#
# COMPACT_ATOMS: atom_id res chain seq x y z
N MET A 1 -19.84 -68.19 54.80
CA MET A 1 -19.29 -68.66 56.04
C MET A 1 -18.73 -67.41 56.75
N SER A 2 -19.50 -66.99 57.65
CA SER A 2 -19.27 -66.74 59.08
C SER A 2 -18.47 -65.50 59.42
N SER A 3 -19.23 -64.56 59.92
CA SER A 3 -18.82 -63.61 60.98
C SER A 3 -18.27 -64.39 62.19
N PRO A 4 -17.65 -63.79 63.24
CA PRO A 4 -18.27 -62.69 64.03
C PRO A 4 -17.24 -61.68 64.61
N GLU A 5 -17.77 -60.58 65.02
CA GLU A 5 -18.05 -60.04 66.37
C GLU A 5 -16.95 -59.26 67.09
N SER A 6 -17.41 -58.10 67.58
CA SER A 6 -16.78 -57.10 68.48
C SER A 6 -16.36 -57.66 69.86
N PRO A 7 -15.70 -56.88 70.79
CA PRO A 7 -16.40 -55.79 71.49
C PRO A 7 -15.56 -54.56 71.91
N GLU A 8 -16.21 -53.43 71.99
CA GLU A 8 -16.39 -52.44 73.06
C GLU A 8 -15.32 -52.32 74.18
N SER A 9 -14.84 -51.08 74.34
CA SER A 9 -14.52 -50.50 75.68
C SER A 9 -14.51 -49.01 75.66
N ASP A 10 -15.45 -48.52 76.37
CA ASP A 10 -15.78 -47.22 76.94
C ASP A 10 -14.62 -46.54 77.69
N ALA A 11 -14.43 -45.22 77.46
CA ALA A 11 -14.02 -44.23 78.46
C ALA A 11 -14.07 -42.79 77.90
N SER A 12 -15.14 -42.05 78.28
CA SER A 12 -15.13 -40.58 78.39
C SER A 12 -14.64 -40.21 79.78
N PRO A 13 -14.43 -38.97 80.15
CA PRO A 13 -14.23 -37.68 79.50
C PRO A 13 -13.07 -36.82 80.05
N VAL A 14 -12.69 -35.74 79.34
CA VAL A 14 -12.30 -34.49 80.04
C VAL A 14 -12.59 -33.34 79.16
N VAL A 15 -13.45 -32.45 79.57
CA VAL A 15 -13.77 -31.18 78.94
C VAL A 15 -12.69 -30.19 79.33
N GLU A 16 -11.97 -29.65 78.34
CA GLU A 16 -11.17 -28.44 78.56
C GLU A 16 -11.76 -27.33 77.65
N GLU A 17 -12.32 -26.36 78.32
CA GLU A 17 -12.94 -25.16 77.77
C GLU A 17 -11.86 -24.19 77.30
N GLY A 18 -11.46 -24.29 76.04
CA GLY A 18 -10.51 -23.40 75.39
C GLY A 18 -11.26 -22.22 74.77
N ALA A 19 -11.05 -21.03 75.28
CA ALA A 19 -11.62 -19.76 74.85
C ALA A 19 -11.41 -19.52 73.33
N LYS A 20 -12.49 -19.53 72.56
CA LYS A 20 -12.55 -19.11 71.16
C LYS A 20 -12.32 -17.62 71.07
N LYS A 21 -11.08 -17.21 70.74
CA LYS A 21 -10.74 -15.87 70.29
C LYS A 21 -11.40 -15.62 68.96
N GLY A 22 -12.53 -14.91 68.97
CA GLY A 22 -13.29 -14.56 67.74
C GLY A 22 -12.43 -13.73 66.81
N ARG A 23 -12.00 -14.33 65.69
CA ARG A 23 -11.45 -13.59 64.54
C ARG A 23 -12.60 -12.74 63.94
N ARG A 24 -12.61 -11.45 64.24
CA ARG A 24 -13.47 -10.50 63.53
C ARG A 24 -12.98 -10.47 62.08
N GLY A 25 -13.78 -11.02 61.20
CA GLY A 25 -13.52 -10.91 59.75
C GLY A 25 -13.60 -9.43 59.32
N PRO A 26 -13.01 -9.10 58.18
CA PRO A 26 -13.02 -7.73 57.65
C PRO A 26 -14.48 -7.26 57.47
N GLY A 27 -14.75 -6.06 57.99
CA GLY A 27 -16.11 -5.49 57.98
C GLY A 27 -16.52 -5.08 56.58
N PRO A 28 -17.84 -4.79 56.37
CA PRO A 28 -18.37 -4.46 55.04
C PRO A 28 -17.68 -3.27 54.36
N LEU A 29 -17.11 -2.33 55.13
CA LEU A 29 -16.34 -1.21 54.62
C LEU A 29 -15.00 -1.66 53.96
N PHE A 30 -14.41 -2.78 54.39
CA PHE A 30 -13.18 -3.34 53.78
C PHE A 30 -13.53 -3.90 52.39
N PHE A 31 -14.66 -4.57 52.20
CA PHE A 31 -15.06 -5.08 50.88
C PHE A 31 -15.51 -3.96 49.96
N ALA A 32 -16.11 -2.89 50.48
CA ALA A 32 -16.45 -1.69 49.67
C ALA A 32 -15.15 -1.00 49.16
N GLY A 33 -14.14 -0.84 50.02
CA GLY A 33 -12.85 -0.29 49.60
C GLY A 33 -12.09 -1.15 48.54
N LEU A 34 -12.16 -2.48 48.71
CA LEU A 34 -11.59 -3.42 47.76
C LEU A 34 -12.28 -3.37 46.39
N ALA A 35 -13.64 -3.28 46.36
CA ALA A 35 -14.37 -3.17 45.14
C ALA A 35 -14.09 -1.86 44.39
N VAL A 36 -13.95 -0.73 45.10
CA VAL A 36 -13.55 0.55 44.46
C VAL A 36 -12.13 0.49 43.93
N ALA A 37 -11.20 -0.12 44.62
CA ALA A 37 -9.81 -0.27 44.17
C ALA A 37 -9.72 -1.17 42.90
N VAL A 38 -10.52 -2.23 42.82
CA VAL A 38 -10.59 -3.10 41.62
C VAL A 38 -11.19 -2.37 40.42
N VAL A 39 -12.23 -1.56 40.62
CA VAL A 39 -12.83 -0.76 39.55
C VAL A 39 -11.86 0.32 39.06
N LEU A 40 -11.20 1.03 39.95
CA LEU A 40 -10.22 2.05 39.57
C LEU A 40 -8.99 1.46 38.86
N SER A 41 -8.49 0.32 39.31
CA SER A 41 -7.39 -0.37 38.62
C SER A 41 -7.83 -0.92 37.25
N GLY A 42 -9.08 -1.36 37.11
CA GLY A 42 -9.68 -1.76 35.82
C GLY A 42 -9.79 -0.58 34.84
N ILE A 43 -10.23 0.59 35.31
CA ILE A 43 -10.30 1.82 34.49
C ILE A 43 -8.91 2.28 34.06
N LEU A 44 -7.93 2.30 34.96
CA LEU A 44 -6.54 2.68 34.65
C LEU A 44 -5.89 1.70 33.68
N ALA A 45 -6.13 0.41 33.82
CA ALA A 45 -5.66 -0.61 32.89
C ALA A 45 -6.31 -0.47 31.51
N TYR A 46 -7.63 -0.21 31.47
CA TYR A 46 -8.35 0.04 30.22
C TYR A 46 -7.85 1.29 29.50
N ASP A 47 -7.64 2.40 30.21
CA ASP A 47 -7.10 3.63 29.63
C ASP A 47 -5.63 3.46 29.17
N ALA A 48 -4.83 2.71 29.90
CA ALA A 48 -3.47 2.37 29.48
C ALA A 48 -3.44 1.50 28.22
N ILE A 49 -4.33 0.51 28.12
CA ILE A 49 -4.47 -0.34 26.93
C ILE A 49 -5.01 0.48 25.75
N ARG A 50 -6.02 1.31 25.98
CA ARG A 50 -6.58 2.20 24.97
C ARG A 50 -5.56 3.19 24.45
N ASN A 51 -4.81 3.87 25.33
CA ASN A 51 -3.72 4.78 24.93
C ASN A 51 -2.58 4.05 24.21
N ARG A 52 -2.25 2.85 24.61
CA ARG A 52 -1.24 2.02 23.93
C ARG A 52 -1.71 1.62 22.52
N ASN A 53 -2.97 1.23 22.37
CA ASN A 53 -3.55 0.92 21.07
C ASN A 53 -3.70 2.18 20.19
N THR A 54 -3.99 3.33 20.77
CA THR A 54 -4.03 4.61 20.04
C THR A 54 -2.62 5.05 19.63
N GLN A 55 -1.61 4.83 20.45
CA GLN A 55 -0.20 5.08 20.08
C GLN A 55 0.32 4.07 19.05
N LEU A 56 -0.04 2.80 19.14
CA LEU A 56 0.32 1.78 18.16
C LEU A 56 -0.40 2.01 16.82
N ASN A 57 -1.64 2.50 16.82
CA ASN A 57 -2.37 2.89 15.61
C ASN A 57 -1.94 4.28 15.08
N GLY A 58 -1.33 5.13 15.89
CA GLY A 58 -0.79 6.44 15.47
C GLY A 58 0.66 6.38 14.98
N GLN A 59 1.41 5.35 15.34
CA GLN A 59 2.68 5.00 14.70
C GLN A 59 2.42 3.98 13.61
N SER A 60 1.83 4.42 12.48
CA SER A 60 1.99 3.68 11.24
C SER A 60 3.50 3.50 11.04
N LEU A 61 3.97 2.26 11.17
CA LEU A 61 5.38 1.92 11.03
C LEU A 61 5.83 2.42 9.66
N ARG A 62 6.67 3.44 9.67
CA ARG A 62 7.23 3.97 8.44
C ARG A 62 8.02 2.87 7.77
N VAL A 63 7.66 2.48 6.58
CA VAL A 63 8.40 1.47 5.82
C VAL A 63 9.83 1.98 5.65
N SER A 64 10.81 1.19 6.11
CA SER A 64 12.22 1.53 5.97
C SER A 64 12.57 1.70 4.49
N GLY A 65 13.39 2.71 4.17
CA GLY A 65 13.82 2.97 2.80
C GLY A 65 12.91 3.89 1.98
N ILE A 66 11.74 4.30 2.49
CA ILE A 66 10.89 5.30 1.83
C ILE A 66 11.46 6.71 2.07
N PRO A 67 11.48 7.60 1.03
CA PRO A 67 12.00 8.95 1.16
C PRO A 67 11.34 9.74 2.30
N ALA A 68 12.13 10.53 3.02
CA ALA A 68 11.64 11.29 4.17
C ALA A 68 10.54 12.31 3.81
N SER A 69 10.54 12.78 2.56
CA SER A 69 9.55 13.70 2.00
C SER A 69 8.16 13.08 1.81
N VAL A 70 8.07 11.75 1.68
CA VAL A 70 6.80 11.02 1.51
C VAL A 70 6.23 10.71 2.89
N SER A 71 5.04 11.17 3.21
CA SER A 71 4.37 10.85 4.48
C SER A 71 3.99 9.36 4.55
N THR A 72 3.85 8.83 5.75
CA THR A 72 3.43 7.43 5.94
C THR A 72 2.05 7.17 5.32
N SER A 73 1.12 8.13 5.41
CA SER A 73 -0.20 8.00 4.80
C SER A 73 -0.13 7.95 3.27
N GLN A 74 0.73 8.74 2.64
CA GLN A 74 0.97 8.68 1.19
C GLN A 74 1.63 7.36 0.79
N ALA A 75 2.66 6.92 1.52
CA ALA A 75 3.33 5.65 1.25
C ALA A 75 2.34 4.46 1.35
N ASN A 76 1.46 4.47 2.36
CA ASN A 76 0.43 3.45 2.50
C ASN A 76 -0.61 3.50 1.39
N LEU A 77 -1.09 4.71 1.02
CA LEU A 77 -2.03 4.90 -0.09
C LEU A 77 -1.48 4.36 -1.40
N MET A 78 -0.21 4.59 -1.67
CA MET A 78 0.51 4.14 -2.86
C MET A 78 0.98 2.69 -2.77
N ALA A 79 0.79 2.00 -1.63
CA ALA A 79 1.49 0.74 -1.33
C ALA A 79 2.98 0.81 -1.69
N LEU A 80 3.60 1.99 -1.46
CA LEU A 80 4.95 2.31 -1.89
C LEU A 80 5.96 1.45 -1.16
N SER A 81 6.80 0.77 -1.93
CA SER A 81 7.82 -0.14 -1.42
C SER A 81 9.16 0.11 -2.10
N PRO A 82 10.29 0.09 -1.36
CA PRO A 82 11.60 0.05 -1.97
C PRO A 82 11.79 -1.28 -2.70
N VAL A 83 12.47 -1.25 -3.83
CA VAL A 83 12.81 -2.46 -4.60
C VAL A 83 14.33 -2.61 -4.71
N PRO A 84 14.85 -3.83 -5.00
CA PRO A 84 16.28 -3.99 -5.26
C PRO A 84 16.76 -3.03 -6.35
N HIS A 85 17.88 -2.37 -6.10
CA HIS A 85 18.46 -1.39 -7.03
C HIS A 85 19.11 -2.06 -8.25
N LYS A 86 18.36 -2.91 -8.95
CA LYS A 86 18.78 -3.53 -10.21
C LYS A 86 18.60 -2.56 -11.39
N MET A 87 19.36 -2.78 -12.44
CA MET A 87 19.18 -2.05 -13.69
C MET A 87 17.79 -2.35 -14.27
N ALA A 88 17.01 -1.31 -14.54
CA ALA A 88 15.74 -1.46 -15.22
C ALA A 88 15.96 -2.08 -16.63
N PRO A 89 15.17 -3.09 -17.00
CA PRO A 89 15.25 -3.70 -18.33
C PRO A 89 15.12 -2.65 -19.43
N ASN A 90 16.13 -2.57 -20.30
CA ASN A 90 16.08 -1.61 -21.39
C ASN A 90 15.17 -2.10 -22.52
N PHE A 91 14.49 -1.16 -23.15
CA PHE A 91 13.69 -1.41 -24.35
C PHE A 91 13.94 -0.31 -25.39
N THR A 92 13.55 -0.59 -26.63
CA THR A 92 13.48 0.40 -27.71
C THR A 92 12.16 0.22 -28.41
N LEU A 93 11.32 1.26 -28.35
CA LEU A 93 9.96 1.27 -28.87
C LEU A 93 9.65 2.61 -29.56
N VAL A 94 8.49 2.73 -30.17
CA VAL A 94 7.98 3.98 -30.75
C VAL A 94 6.99 4.63 -29.78
N ASP A 95 7.10 5.94 -29.57
CA ASP A 95 6.17 6.70 -28.71
C ASP A 95 4.93 7.20 -29.49
N GLN A 96 4.02 7.87 -28.78
CA GLN A 96 2.77 8.45 -29.31
C GLN A 96 2.99 9.50 -30.41
N ASN A 97 4.22 9.99 -30.58
CA ASN A 97 4.59 10.94 -31.64
C ASN A 97 5.31 10.26 -32.80
N GLY A 98 5.39 8.93 -32.82
CA GLY A 98 6.08 8.16 -33.86
C GLY A 98 7.60 8.17 -33.71
N LYS A 99 8.16 8.64 -32.61
CA LYS A 99 9.59 8.70 -32.35
C LYS A 99 10.10 7.41 -31.72
N THR A 100 11.07 6.78 -32.34
CA THR A 100 11.74 5.62 -31.76
C THR A 100 12.74 6.06 -30.68
N MET A 101 12.57 5.55 -29.46
CA MET A 101 13.40 5.88 -28.31
C MET A 101 13.65 4.64 -27.45
N SER A 102 14.70 4.69 -26.63
CA SER A 102 14.96 3.64 -25.64
C SER A 102 14.87 4.20 -24.22
N LEU A 103 14.62 3.33 -23.23
CA LEU A 103 14.65 3.72 -21.83
C LEU A 103 15.99 4.39 -21.46
N LYS A 104 17.10 3.94 -22.04
CA LYS A 104 18.44 4.54 -21.84
C LYS A 104 18.53 6.00 -22.26
N SER A 105 17.66 6.47 -23.16
CA SER A 105 17.62 7.87 -23.60
C SER A 105 17.25 8.85 -22.48
N PHE A 106 16.72 8.34 -21.37
CA PHE A 106 16.26 9.13 -20.23
C PHE A 106 17.27 9.15 -19.07
N ARG A 107 18.46 8.60 -19.25
CA ARG A 107 19.54 8.69 -18.24
C ARG A 107 19.81 10.14 -17.83
N GLY A 108 20.10 10.35 -16.55
CA GLY A 108 20.26 11.68 -15.96
C GLY A 108 18.94 12.27 -15.45
N ARG A 109 17.80 11.62 -15.69
CA ARG A 109 16.49 12.01 -15.17
C ARG A 109 15.83 10.84 -14.45
N SER A 110 15.02 11.10 -13.45
CA SER A 110 14.15 10.07 -12.88
C SER A 110 13.05 9.70 -13.87
N VAL A 111 12.65 8.42 -13.87
CA VAL A 111 11.57 7.92 -14.72
C VAL A 111 10.46 7.34 -13.84
N VAL A 112 9.22 7.76 -14.11
CA VAL A 112 8.00 7.18 -13.58
C VAL A 112 7.39 6.34 -14.70
N LEU A 113 7.40 5.01 -14.54
CA LEU A 113 7.01 4.05 -15.56
C LEU A 113 5.77 3.29 -15.12
N GLU A 114 4.75 3.23 -15.98
CA GLU A 114 3.52 2.46 -15.84
C GLU A 114 3.29 1.57 -17.08
N PHE A 115 2.43 0.58 -16.94
CA PHE A 115 1.96 -0.27 -18.03
C PHE A 115 0.46 0.00 -18.23
N MET A 116 0.08 0.49 -19.42
CA MET A 116 -1.27 0.99 -19.68
C MET A 116 -1.87 0.37 -20.94
N ASP A 117 -3.19 0.19 -20.92
CA ASP A 117 -4.00 -0.12 -22.12
C ASP A 117 -4.59 1.18 -22.68
N PRO A 118 -4.35 1.52 -23.97
CA PRO A 118 -4.92 2.72 -24.59
C PRO A 118 -6.45 2.68 -24.79
N HIS A 119 -7.09 1.56 -24.50
CA HIS A 119 -8.54 1.39 -24.51
C HIS A 119 -9.14 1.15 -23.12
N CYS A 120 -8.34 1.25 -22.08
CA CYS A 120 -8.81 1.11 -20.70
C CYS A 120 -9.72 2.28 -20.31
N VAL A 121 -10.91 1.96 -19.83
CA VAL A 121 -11.90 2.95 -19.33
C VAL A 121 -12.01 2.89 -17.79
N ASP A 122 -11.14 2.18 -17.15
CA ASP A 122 -11.21 1.84 -15.73
C ASP A 122 -10.11 2.57 -14.91
N ILE A 123 -9.05 1.88 -14.55
CA ILE A 123 -8.00 2.45 -13.69
C ILE A 123 -7.02 3.37 -14.44
N CYS A 124 -6.78 3.14 -15.74
CA CYS A 124 -5.82 3.95 -16.49
C CYS A 124 -6.18 5.45 -16.56
N PRO A 125 -7.46 5.87 -16.65
CA PRO A 125 -7.82 7.28 -16.49
C PRO A 125 -7.44 7.88 -15.16
N LEU A 126 -7.54 7.12 -14.05
CA LEU A 126 -7.14 7.58 -12.72
C LEU A 126 -5.63 7.78 -12.64
N VAL A 127 -4.84 6.79 -13.07
CA VAL A 127 -3.38 6.88 -13.12
C VAL A 127 -2.91 8.02 -14.03
N SER A 128 -3.59 8.23 -15.14
CA SER A 128 -3.32 9.38 -16.03
C SER A 128 -3.47 10.70 -15.29
N ARG A 129 -4.55 10.85 -14.52
CA ARG A 129 -4.76 12.04 -13.70
C ARG A 129 -3.71 12.20 -12.62
N GLU A 130 -3.30 11.11 -11.97
CA GLU A 130 -2.23 11.13 -10.99
C GLU A 130 -0.89 11.60 -11.60
N PHE A 131 -0.61 11.23 -12.85
CA PHE A 131 0.58 11.70 -13.58
C PHE A 131 0.52 13.19 -13.92
N VAL A 132 -0.65 13.68 -14.35
CA VAL A 132 -0.87 15.11 -14.60
C VAL A 132 -0.71 15.90 -13.30
N ASP A 133 -1.34 15.47 -12.20
CA ASP A 133 -1.21 16.11 -10.90
C ASP A 133 0.26 16.09 -10.41
N ALA A 134 0.96 14.95 -10.57
CA ALA A 134 2.37 14.85 -10.23
C ALA A 134 3.27 15.81 -11.03
N TYR A 135 3.01 15.96 -12.32
CA TYR A 135 3.73 16.93 -13.15
C TYR A 135 3.53 18.35 -12.66
N HIS A 136 2.30 18.73 -12.30
CA HIS A 136 2.02 20.05 -11.72
C HIS A 136 2.70 20.25 -10.36
N ASP A 137 2.69 19.23 -9.49
CA ASP A 137 3.33 19.27 -8.18
C ASP A 137 4.87 19.32 -8.26
N LEU A 138 5.47 18.80 -9.32
CA LEU A 138 6.90 18.95 -9.60
C LEU A 138 7.30 20.39 -9.91
N GLY A 139 6.40 21.18 -10.52
CA GLY A 139 6.64 22.58 -10.85
C GLY A 139 7.94 22.78 -11.65
N THR A 140 8.81 23.65 -11.19
CA THR A 140 10.10 23.95 -11.85
C THR A 140 11.06 22.76 -11.91
N LYS A 141 10.85 21.72 -11.10
CA LYS A 141 11.67 20.50 -11.08
C LYS A 141 11.18 19.43 -12.07
N ALA A 142 10.09 19.67 -12.79
CA ALA A 142 9.50 18.72 -13.73
C ALA A 142 10.45 18.31 -14.85
N SER A 143 11.39 19.16 -15.26
CA SER A 143 12.40 18.83 -16.27
C SER A 143 13.32 17.66 -15.88
N GLY A 144 13.48 17.40 -14.59
CA GLY A 144 14.25 16.27 -14.04
C GLY A 144 13.51 14.94 -14.06
N THR A 145 12.24 14.90 -14.49
CA THR A 145 11.40 13.70 -14.45
C THR A 145 10.79 13.40 -15.81
N VAL A 146 10.72 12.13 -16.15
CA VAL A 146 10.07 11.60 -17.36
C VAL A 146 8.94 10.69 -16.95
N PHE A 147 7.79 10.85 -17.58
CA PHE A 147 6.62 9.99 -17.40
C PHE A 147 6.48 9.06 -18.59
N ILE A 148 6.38 7.78 -18.35
CA ILE A 148 6.37 6.75 -19.39
C ILE A 148 5.21 5.79 -19.16
N ALA A 149 4.48 5.45 -20.22
CA ALA A 149 3.67 4.25 -20.27
C ALA A 149 4.21 3.29 -21.34
N VAL A 150 4.08 1.98 -21.09
CA VAL A 150 4.27 0.93 -22.08
C VAL A 150 2.95 0.23 -22.31
N ASN A 151 2.55 0.11 -23.58
CA ASN A 151 1.30 -0.51 -23.99
C ASN A 151 1.23 -1.99 -23.60
N VAL A 152 0.13 -2.41 -22.94
CA VAL A 152 -0.20 -3.80 -22.62
C VAL A 152 -1.22 -4.42 -23.56
N ASN A 153 -1.78 -3.64 -24.49
CA ASN A 153 -2.79 -4.13 -25.42
C ASN A 153 -2.15 -4.63 -26.72
N GLN A 154 -2.17 -5.94 -26.92
CA GLN A 154 -1.58 -6.56 -28.12
C GLN A 154 -2.39 -6.31 -29.40
N TYR A 155 -3.61 -5.79 -29.32
CA TYR A 155 -4.52 -5.57 -30.45
C TYR A 155 -4.50 -4.11 -30.92
N PHE A 156 -4.47 -3.15 -29.99
CA PHE A 156 -4.50 -1.71 -30.24
C PHE A 156 -3.09 -1.12 -30.02
N ARG A 157 -2.27 -1.17 -31.06
CA ARG A 157 -0.84 -0.86 -31.00
C ARG A 157 -0.39 0.28 -31.92
N SER A 158 -1.33 0.95 -32.59
CA SER A 158 -0.97 2.06 -33.45
C SER A 158 -0.48 3.26 -32.66
N VAL A 159 0.41 4.04 -33.23
CA VAL A 159 0.83 5.34 -32.67
C VAL A 159 -0.40 6.22 -32.41
N ALA A 160 -1.39 6.17 -33.31
CA ALA A 160 -2.64 6.91 -33.16
C ALA A 160 -3.42 6.52 -31.89
N ASN A 161 -3.49 5.22 -31.53
CA ASN A 161 -4.13 4.82 -30.27
C ASN A 161 -3.43 5.45 -29.04
N MET A 162 -2.10 5.45 -29.04
CA MET A 162 -1.31 6.08 -27.94
C MET A 162 -1.54 7.59 -27.89
N ALA A 163 -1.57 8.25 -29.05
CA ALA A 163 -1.80 9.68 -29.16
C ALA A 163 -3.21 10.08 -28.72
N THR A 164 -4.23 9.33 -29.15
CA THR A 164 -5.64 9.57 -28.79
C THR A 164 -5.82 9.46 -27.27
N PHE A 165 -5.39 8.33 -26.67
CA PHE A 165 -5.44 8.15 -25.22
C PHE A 165 -4.74 9.28 -24.47
N SER A 166 -3.53 9.64 -24.91
CA SER A 166 -2.75 10.71 -24.28
C SER A 166 -3.47 12.06 -24.29
N ALA A 167 -4.17 12.37 -25.40
CA ALA A 167 -4.95 13.61 -25.53
C ALA A 167 -6.23 13.58 -24.69
N GLU A 168 -6.99 12.49 -24.71
CA GLU A 168 -8.23 12.32 -23.95
C GLU A 168 -8.00 12.44 -22.43
N HIS A 169 -6.84 11.98 -21.95
CA HIS A 169 -6.48 12.02 -20.53
C HIS A 169 -5.49 13.13 -20.17
N GLN A 170 -5.31 14.15 -21.06
CA GLN A 170 -4.46 15.33 -20.81
C GLN A 170 -2.97 15.01 -20.54
N LEU A 171 -2.51 13.80 -20.83
CA LEU A 171 -1.11 13.41 -20.66
C LEU A 171 -0.18 14.16 -21.62
N ASN A 172 -0.70 14.59 -22.79
CA ASN A 172 0.00 15.45 -23.74
C ASN A 172 0.34 16.85 -23.20
N THR A 173 -0.22 17.25 -22.05
CA THR A 173 0.17 18.48 -21.33
C THR A 173 1.49 18.34 -20.58
N ILE A 174 1.99 17.11 -20.42
CA ILE A 174 3.28 16.79 -19.81
C ILE A 174 4.35 16.73 -20.90
N PRO A 175 5.27 17.72 -21.00
CA PRO A 175 6.27 17.76 -22.09
C PRO A 175 7.20 16.54 -22.14
N SER A 176 7.39 15.86 -21.01
CA SER A 176 8.22 14.68 -20.86
C SER A 176 7.41 13.37 -20.83
N TRP A 177 6.19 13.37 -21.37
CA TRP A 177 5.35 12.20 -21.49
C TRP A 177 5.69 11.37 -22.73
N HIS A 178 5.76 10.04 -22.54
CA HIS A 178 5.93 9.08 -23.63
C HIS A 178 5.05 7.86 -23.41
N PHE A 179 4.16 7.57 -24.35
CA PHE A 179 3.37 6.33 -24.36
C PHE A 179 3.90 5.41 -25.45
N PHE A 180 4.64 4.40 -25.06
CA PHE A 180 5.35 3.51 -25.96
C PHE A 180 4.51 2.35 -26.45
N THR A 181 4.66 2.02 -27.74
CA THR A 181 4.07 0.86 -28.38
C THR A 181 5.06 0.23 -29.39
N GLY A 182 4.71 -0.96 -29.90
CA GLY A 182 5.55 -1.66 -30.88
C GLY A 182 4.98 -3.01 -31.30
N PRO A 183 5.79 -3.84 -31.96
CA PRO A 183 5.41 -5.20 -32.33
C PRO A 183 5.10 -6.06 -31.10
N VAL A 184 4.09 -6.95 -31.20
CA VAL A 184 3.69 -7.84 -30.11
C VAL A 184 4.86 -8.60 -29.45
N PRO A 185 5.80 -9.20 -30.23
CA PRO A 185 6.92 -9.89 -29.60
C PRO A 185 7.79 -8.97 -28.73
N ALA A 186 8.01 -7.71 -29.13
CA ALA A 186 8.78 -6.75 -28.36
C ALA A 186 8.03 -6.34 -27.09
N LEU A 187 6.71 -6.07 -27.16
CA LEU A 187 5.88 -5.76 -26.01
C LEU A 187 5.88 -6.92 -25.01
N LYS A 188 5.67 -8.15 -25.46
CA LYS A 188 5.68 -9.35 -24.59
C LYS A 188 7.02 -9.57 -23.91
N ALA A 189 8.13 -9.33 -24.62
CA ALA A 189 9.47 -9.42 -24.02
C ALA A 189 9.67 -8.39 -22.90
N ILE A 190 9.13 -7.17 -23.07
CA ILE A 190 9.19 -6.12 -22.05
C ILE A 190 8.28 -6.48 -20.87
N TRP A 191 7.04 -6.91 -21.09
CA TRP A 191 6.14 -7.35 -20.01
C TRP A 191 6.80 -8.44 -19.16
N TYR A 192 7.36 -9.45 -19.82
CA TYR A 192 8.08 -10.52 -19.11
C TYR A 192 9.27 -9.98 -18.31
N ALA A 193 10.09 -9.09 -18.90
CA ALA A 193 11.28 -8.54 -18.23
C ALA A 193 10.94 -7.69 -16.99
N TYR A 194 9.76 -7.07 -16.97
CA TYR A 194 9.23 -6.29 -15.83
C TYR A 194 8.30 -7.07 -14.92
N GLY A 195 8.04 -8.35 -15.19
CA GLY A 195 7.11 -9.17 -14.41
C GLY A 195 5.65 -8.76 -14.56
N ILE A 196 5.28 -8.17 -15.71
CA ILE A 196 3.90 -7.77 -16.01
C ILE A 196 3.17 -8.95 -16.63
N GLU A 197 2.21 -9.47 -15.91
CA GLU A 197 1.28 -10.46 -16.45
C GLU A 197 0.19 -9.76 -17.25
N VAL A 198 -0.10 -10.26 -18.45
CA VAL A 198 -1.13 -9.70 -19.33
C VAL A 198 -2.03 -10.83 -19.82
N SER A 199 -3.32 -10.72 -19.55
CA SER A 199 -4.37 -11.58 -20.08
C SER A 199 -5.23 -10.79 -21.07
N ALA A 200 -5.18 -11.17 -22.33
CA ALA A 200 -5.85 -10.50 -23.45
C ALA A 200 -6.39 -11.59 -24.41
N PRO A 201 -7.49 -12.29 -24.05
CA PRO A 201 -7.94 -13.46 -24.80
C PRO A 201 -8.46 -13.13 -26.20
N LYS A 202 -9.03 -11.95 -26.40
CA LYS A 202 -9.57 -11.48 -27.70
C LYS A 202 -9.64 -9.94 -27.73
N PRO A 203 -9.73 -9.31 -28.92
CA PRO A 203 -9.75 -7.85 -29.07
C PRO A 203 -10.92 -7.14 -28.36
N THR A 204 -12.02 -7.84 -28.14
CA THR A 204 -13.24 -7.30 -27.51
C THR A 204 -13.35 -7.61 -26.01
N ALA A 205 -12.34 -8.24 -25.42
CA ALA A 205 -12.29 -8.48 -23.99
C ALA A 205 -11.44 -7.43 -23.32
N ASP A 206 -11.75 -7.15 -22.05
CA ASP A 206 -10.92 -6.30 -21.22
C ASP A 206 -9.52 -6.89 -21.09
N ILE A 207 -8.54 -6.03 -21.09
CA ILE A 207 -7.15 -6.40 -20.81
C ILE A 207 -6.95 -6.41 -19.30
N VAL A 208 -6.69 -7.58 -18.76
CA VAL A 208 -6.31 -7.71 -17.35
C VAL A 208 -4.79 -7.80 -17.28
N HIS A 209 -4.17 -6.93 -16.52
CA HIS A 209 -2.72 -6.90 -16.37
C HIS A 209 -2.28 -6.48 -14.96
N THR A 210 -1.02 -6.78 -14.62
CA THR A 210 -0.38 -6.26 -13.42
C THR A 210 -0.24 -4.74 -13.55
N SER A 211 -0.84 -3.98 -12.63
CA SER A 211 -0.74 -2.52 -12.57
C SER A 211 0.22 -2.11 -11.48
N ILE A 212 1.33 -1.50 -11.87
CA ILE A 212 2.39 -1.01 -10.98
C ILE A 212 3.02 0.26 -11.55
N VAL A 213 3.30 1.22 -10.67
CA VAL A 213 4.12 2.38 -10.98
C VAL A 213 5.55 2.11 -10.52
N LEU A 214 6.49 2.03 -11.45
CA LEU A 214 7.91 1.86 -11.16
C LEU A 214 8.62 3.21 -11.17
N PHE A 215 9.45 3.43 -10.16
CA PHE A 215 10.31 4.61 -10.04
C PHE A 215 11.75 4.20 -10.32
N ILE A 216 12.32 4.77 -11.39
CA ILE A 216 13.68 4.47 -11.85
C ILE A 216 14.53 5.72 -11.68
N GLY A 217 15.65 5.57 -11.00
CA GLY A 217 16.58 6.68 -10.73
C GLY A 217 17.32 7.17 -11.98
N PRO A 218 17.98 8.34 -11.92
CA PRO A 218 18.74 8.92 -13.02
C PRO A 218 19.86 7.99 -13.54
N ASP A 219 20.37 7.11 -12.69
CA ASP A 219 21.33 6.04 -13.05
C ASP A 219 20.65 4.86 -13.76
N GLY A 220 19.30 4.90 -13.92
CA GLY A 220 18.47 3.89 -14.55
C GLY A 220 18.30 2.61 -13.74
N ARG A 221 18.50 2.67 -12.43
CA ARG A 221 18.19 1.58 -11.52
C ARG A 221 16.79 1.77 -10.93
N GLU A 222 16.05 0.69 -10.81
CA GLU A 222 14.80 0.66 -10.08
C GLU A 222 15.04 1.07 -8.62
N ARG A 223 14.14 1.87 -8.06
CA ARG A 223 14.22 2.38 -6.69
C ARG A 223 13.00 2.01 -5.86
N TYR A 224 11.84 2.28 -6.40
CA TYR A 224 10.56 2.08 -5.70
C TYR A 224 9.51 1.51 -6.65
N LEU A 225 8.51 0.89 -6.05
CA LEU A 225 7.32 0.41 -6.70
C LEU A 225 6.11 0.93 -5.92
N GLY A 226 5.13 1.49 -6.62
CA GLY A 226 3.81 1.79 -6.11
C GLY A 226 2.76 0.91 -6.79
N VAL A 227 1.65 0.65 -6.11
CA VAL A 227 0.52 -0.11 -6.67
C VAL A 227 -0.69 0.81 -6.74
N PRO A 228 -1.12 1.23 -7.93
CA PRO A 228 -2.35 1.97 -8.10
C PRO A 228 -3.53 1.21 -7.52
N SER A 229 -4.43 1.93 -6.86
CA SER A 229 -5.64 1.37 -6.27
C SER A 229 -6.84 2.19 -6.70
N ASP A 230 -8.00 1.56 -6.71
CA ASP A 230 -9.26 2.20 -6.98
C ASP A 230 -10.32 1.76 -5.97
N MET A 231 -11.37 2.53 -5.90
CA MET A 231 -12.65 2.18 -5.29
C MET A 231 -13.67 2.03 -6.40
N ARG A 232 -14.71 1.25 -6.15
CA ARG A 232 -15.80 1.09 -7.13
C ARG A 232 -17.08 1.66 -6.59
N ASN A 233 -17.76 2.45 -7.40
CA ASN A 233 -19.11 2.92 -7.07
C ASN A 233 -20.15 1.80 -7.29
N SER A 234 -21.42 2.09 -7.01
CA SER A 234 -22.53 1.13 -7.18
C SER A 234 -22.75 0.66 -8.62
N GLN A 235 -22.17 1.35 -9.59
CA GLN A 235 -22.20 1.01 -11.03
C GLN A 235 -20.96 0.25 -11.47
N GLY A 236 -20.03 -0.05 -10.55
CA GLY A 236 -18.76 -0.72 -10.84
C GLY A 236 -17.69 0.18 -11.48
N ILE A 237 -17.91 1.50 -11.55
CA ILE A 237 -16.97 2.46 -12.14
C ILE A 237 -15.86 2.74 -11.13
N ALA A 238 -14.62 2.62 -11.57
CA ALA A 238 -13.44 2.94 -10.78
C ALA A 238 -13.35 4.43 -10.46
N PHE A 239 -13.04 4.76 -9.23
CA PHE A 239 -12.77 6.14 -8.80
C PHE A 239 -11.83 6.15 -7.60
N LEU A 240 -11.21 7.31 -7.35
CA LEU A 240 -10.60 7.65 -6.07
C LEU A 240 -11.24 8.94 -5.53
N PRO A 241 -11.46 9.04 -4.20
CA PRO A 241 -11.82 10.34 -3.60
C PRO A 241 -10.80 11.39 -3.99
N ALA A 242 -11.25 12.62 -4.28
CA ALA A 242 -10.40 13.70 -4.80
C ALA A 242 -9.12 13.92 -3.97
N GLY A 243 -9.23 13.86 -2.62
CA GLY A 243 -8.08 14.00 -1.73
C GLY A 243 -7.07 12.84 -1.84
N GLN A 244 -7.51 11.63 -2.16
CA GLN A 244 -6.62 10.48 -2.37
C GLN A 244 -5.93 10.58 -3.73
N LEU A 245 -6.67 10.95 -4.78
CA LEU A 245 -6.12 11.15 -6.12
C LEU A 245 -5.01 12.21 -6.11
N THR A 246 -5.28 13.38 -5.52
CA THR A 246 -4.27 14.45 -5.34
C THR A 246 -3.09 13.99 -4.48
N SER A 247 -3.36 13.20 -3.43
CA SER A 247 -2.30 12.66 -2.57
C SER A 247 -1.40 11.67 -3.31
N TRP A 248 -1.96 10.89 -4.23
CA TRP A 248 -1.22 9.99 -5.10
C TRP A 248 -0.29 10.77 -6.04
N GLY A 249 -0.82 11.76 -6.77
CA GLY A 249 -0.02 12.63 -7.65
C GLY A 249 1.12 13.30 -6.90
N LYS A 250 0.84 13.89 -5.73
CA LYS A 250 1.86 14.49 -4.87
C LYS A 250 2.90 13.47 -4.40
N GLY A 251 2.48 12.24 -4.07
CA GLY A 251 3.38 11.16 -3.70
C GLY A 251 4.36 10.81 -4.82
N ILE A 252 3.87 10.68 -6.07
CA ILE A 252 4.71 10.47 -7.25
C ILE A 252 5.76 11.58 -7.38
N ALA A 253 5.33 12.85 -7.27
CA ALA A 253 6.23 14.00 -7.38
C ALA A 253 7.33 13.97 -6.31
N LEU A 254 6.99 13.67 -5.06
CA LEU A 254 7.94 13.60 -3.95
C LEU A 254 8.96 12.46 -4.11
N VAL A 255 8.50 11.29 -4.57
CA VAL A 255 9.40 10.16 -4.87
C VAL A 255 10.34 10.51 -6.02
N ALA A 256 9.81 11.04 -7.13
CA ALA A 256 10.62 11.43 -8.28
C ALA A 256 11.68 12.50 -7.90
N GLN A 257 11.30 13.51 -7.13
CA GLN A 257 12.24 14.53 -6.64
C GLN A 257 13.34 13.94 -5.78
N SER A 258 13.01 12.99 -4.89
CA SER A 258 13.98 12.38 -3.98
C SER A 258 15.08 11.59 -4.69
N MET A 259 14.82 11.15 -5.92
CA MET A 259 15.78 10.41 -6.75
C MET A 259 16.70 11.33 -7.56
N ASN A 260 16.38 12.61 -7.69
CA ASN A 260 17.15 13.61 -8.44
C ASN A 260 18.09 14.44 -7.55
N ASN A 261 18.03 14.22 -6.25
CA ASN A 261 18.93 14.80 -5.26
C ASN A 261 20.05 13.81 -4.95
#